data_0d89fd0efbd7b79892d7c02a4eb64ee1
#
_entry.id   0d89fd0efbd7b79892d7c02a4eb64ee1
#
_cell.length_a   1.000
_cell.length_b   1.000
_cell.length_c   1.000
_cell.angle_alpha   90.00
_cell.angle_beta   90.00
_cell.angle_gamma   90.00
#
_symmetry.space_group_name_H-M   'P 1'
#
loop_
_entity.id
_entity.type
_entity.pdbx_description
1 polymer ?
#
loop_
_entity_poly.entity_id
_entity_poly.type
_entity_poly.pdbx_seq_one_letter_code
_entity_poly.pdbx_strand_id
1 'polypeptide(L)'
;MLEEAQKVIDKIRELTDEVILFHSASGKDSIVLCDMLSKSFRKVVCVYMYVVKGMESQEMYMRYAKTKYPNVTFMQVPHYAWYSYAKYGYMGCVPRPQMKKYTLAELTDIARGKTGIEWAFFGFKQSDSLNRRVMLRTYEDEAINYKTKKVYPLSKYKNRDCMEYIKKMSLIHPETTENCNKTQSSGVAISDLDYLLFLRSRFPQDLKLIINEYPLVERLLYEYDFNQTQPTK
;
A
#
# COMPACT_ATOMS: atom_id res chain seq x y z
N MET A 1 -21.21 10.83 0.06
CA MET A 1 -19.89 11.22 0.64
C MET A 1 -18.75 11.06 -0.35
N LEU A 2 -18.56 9.92 -0.94
CA LEU A 2 -17.61 9.71 -2.07
C LEU A 2 -18.42 9.35 -3.34
N GLU A 3 -19.37 10.19 -3.70
CA GLU A 3 -20.35 9.91 -4.78
C GLU A 3 -19.68 9.77 -6.15
N GLU A 4 -18.72 10.64 -6.47
CA GLU A 4 -17.98 10.53 -7.72
C GLU A 4 -17.12 9.24 -7.77
N ALA A 5 -16.56 8.81 -6.63
CA ALA A 5 -15.85 7.54 -6.57
C ALA A 5 -16.82 6.36 -6.79
N GLN A 6 -18.03 6.43 -6.23
CA GLN A 6 -19.04 5.39 -6.45
C GLN A 6 -19.48 5.33 -7.91
N LYS A 7 -19.71 6.48 -8.56
CA LYS A 7 -20.04 6.51 -10.01
C LYS A 7 -18.96 5.85 -10.88
N VAL A 8 -17.67 6.08 -10.55
CA VAL A 8 -16.54 5.43 -11.24
C VAL A 8 -16.58 3.91 -11.01
N ILE A 9 -16.87 3.47 -9.79
CA ILE A 9 -16.98 2.05 -9.43
C ILE A 9 -18.16 1.42 -10.18
N ASP A 10 -19.32 2.08 -10.22
CA ASP A 10 -20.53 1.58 -10.86
C ASP A 10 -20.34 1.38 -12.38
N LYS A 11 -19.65 2.29 -13.06
CA LYS A 11 -19.28 2.11 -14.48
C LYS A 11 -18.46 0.82 -14.72
N ILE A 12 -17.55 0.48 -13.84
CA ILE A 12 -16.75 -0.75 -13.97
C ILE A 12 -17.58 -1.97 -13.58
N ARG A 13 -18.51 -1.82 -12.64
CA ARG A 13 -19.44 -2.89 -12.24
C ARG A 13 -20.32 -3.37 -13.39
N GLU A 14 -20.64 -2.49 -14.33
CA GLU A 14 -21.36 -2.85 -15.58
C GLU A 14 -20.53 -3.75 -16.51
N LEU A 15 -19.19 -3.73 -16.39
CA LEU A 15 -18.27 -4.47 -17.25
C LEU A 15 -17.77 -5.78 -16.65
N THR A 16 -17.73 -5.87 -15.32
CA THR A 16 -17.23 -7.04 -14.58
C THR A 16 -17.77 -7.06 -13.17
N ASP A 17 -17.80 -8.23 -12.54
CA ASP A 17 -18.14 -8.40 -11.14
C ASP A 17 -16.97 -8.90 -10.27
N GLU A 18 -15.77 -9.01 -10.87
CA GLU A 18 -14.53 -9.36 -10.16
C GLU A 18 -13.43 -8.32 -10.44
N VAL A 19 -12.72 -7.88 -9.41
CA VAL A 19 -11.69 -6.85 -9.54
C VAL A 19 -10.46 -7.12 -8.68
N ILE A 20 -9.33 -6.52 -9.09
CA ILE A 20 -8.10 -6.43 -8.30
C ILE A 20 -8.07 -5.06 -7.61
N LEU A 21 -7.65 -5.02 -6.34
CA LEU A 21 -7.30 -3.80 -5.62
C LEU A 21 -5.85 -3.87 -5.18
N PHE A 22 -5.01 -2.93 -5.64
CA PHE A 22 -3.67 -2.76 -5.05
C PHE A 22 -3.81 -2.12 -3.68
N HIS A 23 -3.63 -2.95 -2.64
CA HIS A 23 -3.92 -2.63 -1.25
C HIS A 23 -2.61 -2.50 -0.44
N SER A 24 -2.46 -1.41 0.26
CA SER A 24 -1.27 -1.12 1.06
C SER A 24 -1.45 -1.47 2.55
N ALA A 25 -2.23 -2.50 2.86
CA ALA A 25 -2.57 -2.97 4.21
C ALA A 25 -3.12 -1.87 5.13
N SER A 26 -2.27 -1.01 5.71
CA SER A 26 -2.67 0.03 6.66
C SER A 26 -3.01 1.39 6.02
N GLY A 27 -2.92 1.53 4.69
CA GLY A 27 -3.16 2.81 4.02
C GLY A 27 -4.64 3.19 3.92
N LYS A 28 -5.00 4.37 4.41
CA LYS A 28 -6.38 4.89 4.42
C LYS A 28 -7.11 4.78 3.08
N ASP A 29 -6.43 5.08 1.98
CA ASP A 29 -7.02 5.06 0.63
C ASP A 29 -7.39 3.63 0.20
N SER A 30 -6.53 2.67 0.52
CA SER A 30 -6.78 1.24 0.27
C SER A 30 -7.91 0.70 1.16
N ILE A 31 -8.00 1.17 2.41
CA ILE A 31 -9.06 0.79 3.35
C ILE A 31 -10.42 1.26 2.83
N VAL A 32 -10.49 2.53 2.38
CA VAL A 32 -11.71 3.10 1.78
C VAL A 32 -12.13 2.32 0.53
N LEU A 33 -11.19 2.08 -0.39
CA LEU A 33 -11.50 1.32 -1.60
C LEU A 33 -11.89 -0.12 -1.30
N CYS A 34 -11.24 -0.78 -0.35
CA CYS A 34 -11.61 -2.14 0.05
C CYS A 34 -13.06 -2.21 0.54
N ASP A 35 -13.50 -1.25 1.37
CA ASP A 35 -14.87 -1.18 1.84
C ASP A 35 -15.87 -0.88 0.70
N MET A 36 -15.57 0.06 -0.20
CA MET A 36 -16.44 0.39 -1.32
C MET A 36 -16.54 -0.77 -2.33
N LEU A 37 -15.41 -1.35 -2.72
CA LEU A 37 -15.36 -2.42 -3.71
C LEU A 37 -15.99 -3.72 -3.18
N SER A 38 -15.82 -4.04 -1.89
CA SER A 38 -16.46 -5.21 -1.29
C SER A 38 -17.99 -5.16 -1.32
N LYS A 39 -18.56 -3.95 -1.32
CA LYS A 39 -20.02 -3.73 -1.44
C LYS A 39 -20.52 -3.76 -2.89
N SER A 40 -19.64 -3.51 -3.85
CA SER A 40 -20.01 -3.34 -5.26
C SER A 40 -19.72 -4.56 -6.13
N PHE A 41 -18.73 -5.38 -5.78
CA PHE A 41 -18.27 -6.51 -6.59
C PHE A 41 -18.49 -7.85 -5.90
N ARG A 42 -18.70 -8.90 -6.68
CA ARG A 42 -18.81 -10.27 -6.20
C ARG A 42 -17.51 -10.79 -5.60
N LYS A 43 -16.36 -10.37 -6.17
CA LYS A 43 -15.03 -10.79 -5.73
C LYS A 43 -14.03 -9.66 -5.84
N VAL A 44 -13.26 -9.43 -4.78
CA VAL A 44 -12.17 -8.46 -4.73
C VAL A 44 -10.89 -9.16 -4.33
N VAL A 45 -9.88 -9.15 -5.19
CA VAL A 45 -8.55 -9.66 -4.88
C VAL A 45 -7.65 -8.48 -4.52
N CYS A 46 -7.36 -8.31 -3.24
CA CYS A 46 -6.44 -7.31 -2.74
C CYS A 46 -5.00 -7.79 -2.93
N VAL A 47 -4.22 -7.07 -3.74
CA VAL A 47 -2.80 -7.33 -3.95
C VAL A 47 -1.99 -6.48 -2.97
N TYR A 48 -1.40 -7.12 -1.97
CA TYR A 48 -0.48 -6.48 -1.04
C TYR A 48 0.96 -6.70 -1.49
N MET A 49 1.70 -5.58 -1.67
CA MET A 49 3.10 -5.61 -2.07
C MET A 49 3.99 -5.40 -0.84
N TYR A 50 4.75 -6.42 -0.43
CA TYR A 50 5.64 -6.37 0.73
C TYR A 50 7.10 -6.06 0.34
N VAL A 51 7.82 -5.39 1.24
CA VAL A 51 9.29 -5.33 1.24
C VAL A 51 9.85 -6.34 2.22
N VAL A 52 9.27 -6.45 3.41
CA VAL A 52 9.52 -7.52 4.38
C VAL A 52 8.22 -8.29 4.56
N LYS A 53 8.28 -9.61 4.40
CA LYS A 53 7.10 -10.48 4.50
C LYS A 53 6.84 -10.88 5.96
N GLY A 54 5.55 -11.05 6.30
CA GLY A 54 5.15 -11.60 7.60
C GLY A 54 5.17 -10.58 8.74
N MET A 55 5.15 -9.28 8.42
CA MET A 55 5.07 -8.24 9.44
C MET A 55 3.67 -8.20 10.05
N GLU A 56 3.58 -8.36 11.37
CA GLU A 56 2.31 -8.38 12.12
C GLU A 56 1.54 -7.07 11.97
N SER A 57 2.24 -5.93 12.00
CA SER A 57 1.67 -4.60 11.77
C SER A 57 0.91 -4.46 10.45
N GLN A 58 1.23 -5.29 9.45
CA GLN A 58 0.55 -5.32 8.16
C GLN A 58 -0.50 -6.44 8.08
N GLU A 59 -0.18 -7.60 8.61
CA GLU A 59 -1.06 -8.77 8.54
C GLU A 59 -2.31 -8.65 9.40
N MET A 60 -2.26 -7.90 10.51
CA MET A 60 -3.41 -7.61 11.35
C MET A 60 -4.60 -7.06 10.55
N TYR A 61 -4.35 -6.03 9.72
CA TYR A 61 -5.42 -5.46 8.91
C TYR A 61 -5.92 -6.45 7.85
N MET A 62 -5.03 -7.20 7.22
CA MET A 62 -5.43 -8.18 6.20
C MET A 62 -6.31 -9.28 6.79
N ARG A 63 -6.01 -9.75 8.00
CA ARG A 63 -6.87 -10.71 8.73
C ARG A 63 -8.24 -10.10 9.05
N TYR A 64 -8.24 -8.87 9.59
CA TYR A 64 -9.48 -8.15 9.87
C TYR A 64 -10.34 -7.98 8.60
N ALA A 65 -9.75 -7.53 7.51
CA ALA A 65 -10.48 -7.30 6.26
C ALA A 65 -11.07 -8.60 5.69
N LYS A 66 -10.32 -9.72 5.75
CA LYS A 66 -10.85 -11.05 5.35
C LYS A 66 -12.05 -11.50 6.17
N THR A 67 -12.04 -11.20 7.48
CA THR A 67 -13.16 -11.53 8.37
C THR A 67 -14.36 -10.63 8.10
N LYS A 68 -14.11 -9.33 7.88
CA LYS A 68 -15.17 -8.35 7.67
C LYS A 68 -15.85 -8.47 6.30
N TYR A 69 -15.09 -8.82 5.26
CA TYR A 69 -15.55 -8.84 3.88
C TYR A 69 -15.40 -10.25 3.27
N PRO A 70 -16.45 -11.09 3.27
CA PRO A 70 -16.34 -12.49 2.81
C PRO A 70 -15.91 -12.66 1.36
N ASN A 71 -16.13 -11.64 0.52
CA ASN A 71 -15.76 -11.61 -0.89
C ASN A 71 -14.37 -11.01 -1.15
N VAL A 72 -13.61 -10.67 -0.09
CA VAL A 72 -12.24 -10.12 -0.19
C VAL A 72 -11.21 -11.19 0.11
N THR A 73 -10.23 -11.33 -0.78
CA THR A 73 -9.06 -12.19 -0.58
C THR A 73 -7.78 -11.37 -0.74
N PHE A 74 -6.66 -11.81 -0.12
CA PHE A 74 -5.38 -11.14 -0.24
C PHE A 74 -4.36 -12.04 -0.96
N MET A 75 -3.70 -11.46 -1.96
CA MET A 75 -2.52 -12.02 -2.61
C MET A 75 -1.31 -11.16 -2.24
N GLN A 76 -0.26 -11.78 -1.71
CA GLN A 76 0.98 -11.09 -1.35
C GLN A 76 2.03 -11.29 -2.45
N VAL A 77 2.66 -10.20 -2.88
CA VAL A 77 3.76 -10.21 -3.86
C VAL A 77 4.88 -9.27 -3.39
N PRO A 78 6.14 -9.49 -3.80
CA PRO A 78 7.20 -8.53 -3.50
C PRO A 78 6.90 -7.16 -4.12
N HIS A 79 7.19 -6.09 -3.38
CA HIS A 79 7.10 -4.72 -3.88
C HIS A 79 8.15 -4.44 -4.95
N TYR A 80 7.87 -3.59 -5.93
CA TYR A 80 8.85 -3.27 -6.98
C TYR A 80 10.17 -2.72 -6.40
N ALA A 81 10.14 -2.00 -5.28
CA ALA A 81 11.36 -1.55 -4.58
C ALA A 81 12.17 -2.72 -4.00
N TRP A 82 11.54 -3.80 -3.55
CA TRP A 82 12.22 -4.99 -3.04
C TRP A 82 13.19 -5.59 -4.09
N TYR A 83 12.76 -5.64 -5.35
CA TYR A 83 13.61 -6.13 -6.44
C TYR A 83 14.85 -5.24 -6.64
N SER A 84 14.70 -3.92 -6.48
CA SER A 84 15.81 -2.98 -6.52
C SER A 84 16.74 -3.15 -5.31
N TYR A 85 16.16 -3.28 -4.12
CA TYR A 85 16.92 -3.47 -2.88
C TYR A 85 17.74 -4.76 -2.93
N ALA A 86 17.09 -5.87 -3.30
CA ALA A 86 17.77 -7.15 -3.45
C ALA A 86 18.83 -7.13 -4.55
N LYS A 87 18.61 -6.42 -5.67
CA LYS A 87 19.60 -6.33 -6.75
C LYS A 87 20.89 -5.62 -6.30
N TYR A 88 20.76 -4.55 -5.52
CA TYR A 88 21.88 -3.66 -5.20
C TYR A 88 22.40 -3.79 -3.76
N GLY A 89 21.86 -4.68 -2.96
CA GLY A 89 22.29 -4.87 -1.57
C GLY A 89 21.90 -3.68 -0.66
N TYR A 90 20.73 -3.07 -0.89
CA TYR A 90 20.28 -1.93 -0.11
C TYR A 90 20.21 -2.27 1.38
N MET A 91 20.70 -1.35 2.24
CA MET A 91 20.75 -1.52 3.71
C MET A 91 21.38 -2.84 4.17
N GLY A 92 22.34 -3.36 3.40
CA GLY A 92 23.11 -4.55 3.76
C GLY A 92 22.43 -5.89 3.46
N CYS A 93 21.30 -5.91 2.77
CA CYS A 93 20.73 -7.18 2.30
C CYS A 93 21.66 -7.86 1.29
N VAL A 94 21.61 -9.19 1.21
CA VAL A 94 22.46 -9.98 0.31
C VAL A 94 22.21 -9.57 -1.15
N PRO A 95 23.22 -9.04 -1.87
CA PRO A 95 23.05 -8.60 -3.26
C PRO A 95 22.72 -9.76 -4.19
N ARG A 96 21.79 -9.53 -5.12
CA ARG A 96 21.41 -10.46 -6.18
C ARG A 96 21.51 -9.76 -7.55
N PRO A 97 22.73 -9.56 -8.10
CA PRO A 97 22.94 -8.73 -9.31
C PRO A 97 22.13 -9.15 -10.53
N GLN A 98 21.84 -10.44 -10.67
CA GLN A 98 21.08 -10.99 -11.79
C GLN A 98 19.55 -10.82 -11.65
N MET A 99 19.08 -10.27 -10.51
CA MET A 99 17.64 -10.10 -10.27
C MET A 99 17.02 -9.14 -11.29
N LYS A 100 15.95 -9.57 -11.94
CA LYS A 100 15.11 -8.70 -12.78
C LYS A 100 14.37 -7.71 -11.88
N LYS A 101 14.39 -6.44 -12.25
CA LYS A 101 13.52 -5.42 -11.61
C LYS A 101 12.15 -5.43 -12.30
N TYR A 102 11.12 -5.21 -11.52
CA TYR A 102 9.75 -5.10 -12.01
C TYR A 102 9.20 -3.71 -11.75
N THR A 103 8.41 -3.21 -12.70
CA THR A 103 7.60 -2.02 -12.55
C THR A 103 6.25 -2.35 -11.93
N LEU A 104 5.52 -1.34 -11.43
CA LEU A 104 4.14 -1.53 -10.96
C LEU A 104 3.23 -2.07 -12.09
N ALA A 105 3.49 -1.69 -13.34
CA ALA A 105 2.74 -2.20 -14.48
C ALA A 105 2.94 -3.71 -14.66
N GLU A 106 4.19 -4.18 -14.70
CA GLU A 106 4.50 -5.61 -14.80
C GLU A 106 3.96 -6.41 -13.61
N LEU A 107 4.01 -5.86 -12.37
CA LEU A 107 3.39 -6.51 -11.20
C LEU A 107 1.86 -6.56 -11.31
N THR A 108 1.24 -5.55 -11.95
CA THR A 108 -0.20 -5.59 -12.25
C THR A 108 -0.52 -6.71 -13.22
N ASP A 109 0.29 -6.91 -14.27
CA ASP A 109 0.09 -7.96 -15.26
C ASP A 109 0.34 -9.35 -14.65
N ILE A 110 1.31 -9.48 -13.75
CA ILE A 110 1.51 -10.72 -12.96
C ILE A 110 0.29 -11.03 -12.09
N ALA A 111 -0.28 -10.02 -11.43
CA ALA A 111 -1.49 -10.20 -10.62
C ALA A 111 -2.68 -10.65 -11.49
N ARG A 112 -2.87 -10.04 -12.65
CA ARG A 112 -3.88 -10.44 -13.65
C ARG A 112 -3.70 -11.88 -14.11
N GLY A 113 -2.48 -12.26 -14.50
CA GLY A 113 -2.18 -13.62 -14.92
C GLY A 113 -2.47 -14.67 -13.86
N LYS A 114 -2.25 -14.34 -12.58
CA LYS A 114 -2.54 -15.26 -11.45
C LYS A 114 -4.01 -15.35 -11.09
N THR A 115 -4.79 -14.30 -11.31
CA THR A 115 -6.19 -14.22 -10.87
C THR A 115 -7.20 -14.42 -11.99
N GLY A 116 -6.80 -14.20 -13.24
CA GLY A 116 -7.70 -14.12 -14.40
C GLY A 116 -8.52 -12.83 -14.45
N ILE A 117 -8.27 -11.87 -13.53
CA ILE A 117 -9.04 -10.63 -13.41
C ILE A 117 -8.32 -9.50 -14.12
N GLU A 118 -9.00 -8.76 -14.97
CA GLU A 118 -8.38 -7.74 -15.82
C GLU A 118 -8.37 -6.34 -15.18
N TRP A 119 -9.47 -5.94 -14.52
CA TRP A 119 -9.62 -4.59 -13.96
C TRP A 119 -8.90 -4.44 -12.63
N ALA A 120 -8.01 -3.44 -12.55
CA ALA A 120 -7.19 -3.18 -11.37
C ALA A 120 -7.42 -1.77 -10.80
N PHE A 121 -7.74 -1.69 -9.53
CA PHE A 121 -8.04 -0.48 -8.79
C PHE A 121 -6.83 -0.02 -7.96
N PHE A 122 -6.63 1.30 -7.89
CA PHE A 122 -5.54 1.95 -7.17
C PHE A 122 -6.05 3.16 -6.38
N GLY A 123 -5.52 3.37 -5.19
CA GLY A 123 -5.85 4.50 -4.32
C GLY A 123 -5.12 5.81 -4.68
N PHE A 124 -4.64 6.00 -5.91
CA PHE A 124 -3.92 7.20 -6.30
C PHE A 124 -4.87 8.40 -6.46
N LYS A 125 -4.41 9.58 -6.02
CA LYS A 125 -5.14 10.83 -6.07
C LYS A 125 -4.34 11.92 -6.79
N GLN A 126 -5.02 12.87 -7.41
CA GLN A 126 -4.39 14.06 -8.01
C GLN A 126 -3.67 14.92 -6.96
N SER A 127 -4.12 14.86 -5.72
CA SER A 127 -3.51 15.56 -4.59
C SER A 127 -2.18 14.97 -4.10
N ASP A 128 -1.82 13.74 -4.52
CA ASP A 128 -0.62 13.06 -4.03
C ASP A 128 0.67 13.61 -4.66
N SER A 129 0.63 13.99 -5.94
CA SER A 129 1.77 14.58 -6.65
C SER A 129 1.37 15.23 -7.98
N LEU A 130 2.23 16.13 -8.50
CA LEU A 130 2.03 16.73 -9.80
C LEU A 130 1.95 15.68 -10.93
N ASN A 131 2.84 14.69 -10.91
CA ASN A 131 2.86 13.63 -11.92
C ASN A 131 1.56 12.82 -11.92
N ARG A 132 1.02 12.47 -10.73
CA ARG A 132 -0.28 11.78 -10.64
C ARG A 132 -1.42 12.66 -11.14
N ARG A 133 -1.40 13.95 -10.83
CA ARG A 133 -2.40 14.91 -11.32
C ARG A 133 -2.43 14.97 -12.83
N VAL A 134 -1.27 15.15 -13.47
CA VAL A 134 -1.16 15.19 -14.93
C VAL A 134 -1.66 13.89 -15.55
N MET A 135 -1.19 12.75 -15.04
CA MET A 135 -1.60 11.43 -15.50
C MET A 135 -3.13 11.22 -15.41
N LEU A 136 -3.70 11.45 -14.23
CA LEU A 136 -5.12 11.17 -13.98
C LEU A 136 -6.06 12.04 -14.81
N ARG A 137 -5.69 13.31 -15.06
CA ARG A 137 -6.47 14.22 -15.90
C ARG A 137 -6.56 13.81 -17.38
N THR A 138 -5.72 12.89 -17.83
CA THR A 138 -5.78 12.38 -19.22
C THR A 138 -6.75 11.20 -19.37
N TYR A 139 -7.30 10.68 -18.26
CA TYR A 139 -8.18 9.53 -18.28
C TYR A 139 -9.66 9.93 -18.29
N GLU A 140 -10.51 9.02 -18.71
CA GLU A 140 -11.96 9.24 -18.66
C GLU A 140 -12.43 9.45 -17.22
N ASP A 141 -13.29 10.43 -16.99
CA ASP A 141 -13.70 10.92 -15.66
C ASP A 141 -12.52 11.34 -14.76
N GLU A 142 -11.33 11.50 -15.33
CA GLU A 142 -10.06 11.68 -14.61
C GLU A 142 -9.71 10.50 -13.70
N ALA A 143 -10.25 9.31 -13.98
CA ALA A 143 -10.18 8.12 -13.12
C ALA A 143 -10.03 6.79 -13.86
N ILE A 144 -10.48 6.65 -15.10
CA ILE A 144 -10.56 5.36 -15.78
C ILE A 144 -9.63 5.33 -16.99
N ASN A 145 -8.67 4.42 -16.99
CA ASN A 145 -7.86 4.12 -18.16
C ASN A 145 -8.33 2.79 -18.77
N TYR A 146 -9.20 2.86 -19.77
CA TYR A 146 -9.75 1.68 -20.46
C TYR A 146 -8.68 0.87 -21.20
N LYS A 147 -7.68 1.56 -21.77
CA LYS A 147 -6.60 0.88 -22.52
C LYS A 147 -5.79 -0.08 -21.62
N THR A 148 -5.52 0.34 -20.39
CA THR A 148 -4.73 -0.45 -19.43
C THR A 148 -5.61 -1.11 -18.36
N LYS A 149 -6.94 -0.95 -18.42
CA LYS A 149 -7.92 -1.44 -17.43
C LYS A 149 -7.51 -1.10 -15.98
N LYS A 150 -7.12 0.16 -15.75
CA LYS A 150 -6.74 0.70 -14.45
C LYS A 150 -7.72 1.77 -14.01
N VAL A 151 -8.13 1.72 -12.75
CA VAL A 151 -9.18 2.58 -12.18
C VAL A 151 -8.70 3.26 -10.91
N TYR A 152 -9.03 4.54 -10.78
CA TYR A 152 -8.58 5.43 -9.72
C TYR A 152 -9.76 6.20 -9.10
N PRO A 153 -10.70 5.54 -8.38
CA PRO A 153 -11.95 6.18 -7.96
C PRO A 153 -11.73 7.38 -7.05
N LEU A 154 -10.63 7.39 -6.29
CA LEU A 154 -10.30 8.47 -5.36
C LEU A 154 -9.55 9.63 -6.03
N SER A 155 -9.41 9.66 -7.35
CA SER A 155 -8.61 10.62 -8.11
C SER A 155 -8.82 12.08 -7.67
N LYS A 156 -10.07 12.52 -7.52
CA LYS A 156 -10.44 13.91 -7.20
C LYS A 156 -10.47 14.23 -5.71
N TYR A 157 -10.27 13.24 -4.83
CA TYR A 157 -10.38 13.40 -3.39
C TYR A 157 -9.07 13.78 -2.70
N LYS A 158 -9.19 14.25 -1.46
CA LYS A 158 -8.07 14.59 -0.58
C LYS A 158 -7.97 13.58 0.58
N ASN A 159 -6.87 13.63 1.31
CA ASN A 159 -6.65 12.77 2.46
C ASN A 159 -7.75 12.88 3.52
N ARG A 160 -8.23 14.12 3.79
CA ARG A 160 -9.32 14.38 4.74
C ARG A 160 -10.60 13.66 4.37
N ASP A 161 -10.94 13.61 3.07
CA ASP A 161 -12.20 13.01 2.60
C ASP A 161 -12.20 11.50 2.86
N CYS A 162 -11.03 10.85 2.68
CA CYS A 162 -10.84 9.44 3.01
C CYS A 162 -10.93 9.19 4.53
N MET A 163 -10.34 10.08 5.36
CA MET A 163 -10.42 9.96 6.81
C MET A 163 -11.85 10.19 7.34
N GLU A 164 -12.58 11.13 6.77
CA GLU A 164 -14.00 11.34 7.08
C GLU A 164 -14.84 10.10 6.72
N TYR A 165 -14.56 9.47 5.58
CA TYR A 165 -15.21 8.22 5.20
C TYR A 165 -14.93 7.11 6.22
N ILE A 166 -13.65 6.89 6.57
CA ILE A 166 -13.23 5.89 7.56
C ILE A 166 -13.97 6.10 8.88
N LYS A 167 -14.01 7.35 9.36
CA LYS A 167 -14.71 7.71 10.62
C LYS A 167 -16.22 7.43 10.51
N LYS A 168 -16.87 7.89 9.45
CA LYS A 168 -18.32 7.72 9.27
C LYS A 168 -18.73 6.25 9.12
N MET A 169 -17.91 5.45 8.44
CA MET A 169 -18.18 4.02 8.23
C MET A 169 -17.65 3.15 9.38
N SER A 170 -17.10 3.76 10.44
CA SER A 170 -16.50 3.07 11.59
C SER A 170 -15.51 1.98 11.16
N LEU A 171 -14.67 2.29 10.15
CA LEU A 171 -13.65 1.38 9.67
C LEU A 171 -12.44 1.40 10.61
N ILE A 172 -11.81 0.24 10.80
CA ILE A 172 -10.53 0.19 11.51
C ILE A 172 -9.47 0.81 10.62
N HIS A 173 -8.75 1.79 11.18
CA HIS A 173 -7.54 2.35 10.59
C HIS A 173 -6.38 2.00 11.53
N PRO A 174 -5.41 1.19 11.08
CA PRO A 174 -4.27 0.82 11.90
C PRO A 174 -3.50 2.04 12.41
N GLU A 175 -2.91 1.92 13.58
CA GLU A 175 -2.04 2.96 14.15
C GLU A 175 -0.93 3.31 13.15
N THR A 176 -0.70 4.60 12.98
CA THR A 176 0.41 5.15 12.21
C THR A 176 1.24 6.04 13.13
N THR A 177 2.50 6.27 12.79
CA THR A 177 3.30 7.27 13.49
C THR A 177 2.69 8.65 13.27
N GLU A 178 2.52 9.45 14.31
CA GLU A 178 1.91 10.79 14.23
C GLU A 178 2.60 11.70 13.20
N ASN A 179 3.89 11.52 13.01
CA ASN A 179 4.73 12.30 12.10
C ASN A 179 5.08 11.58 10.79
N CYS A 180 4.75 10.31 10.64
CA CYS A 180 5.10 9.54 9.45
C CYS A 180 3.95 9.58 8.43
N ASN A 181 3.93 10.63 7.61
CA ASN A 181 3.10 10.67 6.40
C ASN A 181 3.49 9.58 5.38
N LYS A 182 4.63 8.93 5.58
CA LYS A 182 5.12 7.77 4.82
C LYS A 182 4.68 6.52 5.55
N THR A 183 3.47 6.21 5.37
CA THR A 183 2.79 5.12 6.05
C THR A 183 3.53 3.79 5.95
N GLN A 184 3.52 3.05 7.01
CA GLN A 184 3.74 1.60 7.13
C GLN A 184 3.20 0.79 5.93
N SER A 185 2.30 1.40 5.19
CA SER A 185 1.53 0.79 4.12
C SER A 185 2.30 0.51 2.84
N SER A 186 3.41 1.18 2.60
CA SER A 186 4.14 0.99 1.33
C SER A 186 5.24 -0.07 1.42
N GLY A 187 5.60 -0.51 2.63
CA GLY A 187 6.74 -1.41 2.85
C GLY A 187 8.09 -0.85 2.39
N VAL A 188 8.15 0.45 2.05
CA VAL A 188 9.34 1.12 1.50
C VAL A 188 10.09 1.89 2.58
N ALA A 189 9.50 2.05 3.75
CA ALA A 189 10.04 2.87 4.84
C ALA A 189 11.08 2.15 5.72
N ILE A 190 11.77 1.14 5.21
CA ILE A 190 12.74 0.34 5.99
C ILE A 190 13.96 1.12 6.49
N SER A 191 14.21 2.32 5.96
CA SER A 191 15.25 3.23 6.42
C SER A 191 14.71 4.52 7.04
N ASP A 192 13.40 4.62 7.22
CA ASP A 192 12.77 5.76 7.87
C ASP A 192 12.86 5.60 9.39
N LEU A 193 13.57 6.51 10.04
CA LEU A 193 13.85 6.41 11.48
C LEU A 193 12.56 6.46 12.32
N ASP A 194 11.61 7.33 12.00
CA ASP A 194 10.35 7.43 12.76
C ASP A 194 9.57 6.12 12.67
N TYR A 195 9.55 5.52 11.49
CA TYR A 195 8.94 4.21 11.30
C TYR A 195 9.65 3.11 12.10
N LEU A 196 10.98 3.09 12.09
CA LEU A 196 11.77 2.12 12.86
C LEU A 196 11.56 2.27 14.38
N LEU A 197 11.51 3.50 14.88
CA LEU A 197 11.21 3.80 16.28
C LEU A 197 9.79 3.39 16.66
N PHE A 198 8.82 3.63 15.78
CA PHE A 198 7.45 3.14 15.96
C PHE A 198 7.42 1.60 16.05
N LEU A 199 8.08 0.89 15.13
CA LEU A 199 8.15 -0.58 15.19
C LEU A 199 8.87 -1.06 16.46
N ARG A 200 9.96 -0.39 16.86
CA ARG A 200 10.69 -0.72 18.10
C ARG A 200 9.77 -0.67 19.32
N SER A 201 8.89 0.32 19.37
CA SER A 201 7.94 0.52 20.47
C SER A 201 6.72 -0.40 20.41
N ARG A 202 6.12 -0.59 19.24
CA ARG A 202 4.81 -1.23 19.07
C ARG A 202 4.86 -2.63 18.51
N PHE A 203 5.83 -2.90 17.62
CA PHE A 203 5.97 -4.17 16.90
C PHE A 203 7.43 -4.64 16.86
N PRO A 204 8.06 -4.93 18.03
CA PRO A 204 9.50 -5.25 18.08
C PRO A 204 9.88 -6.50 17.26
N GLN A 205 8.96 -7.42 17.03
CA GLN A 205 9.21 -8.60 16.19
C GLN A 205 9.28 -8.21 14.70
N ASP A 206 8.46 -7.24 14.25
CA ASP A 206 8.54 -6.72 12.89
C ASP A 206 9.87 -6.00 12.64
N LEU A 207 10.35 -5.24 13.64
CA LEU A 207 11.67 -4.62 13.57
C LEU A 207 12.78 -5.67 13.42
N LYS A 208 12.70 -6.79 14.16
CA LYS A 208 13.66 -7.90 14.01
C LYS A 208 13.62 -8.49 12.60
N LEU A 209 12.43 -8.64 11.99
CA LEU A 209 12.32 -9.11 10.61
C LEU A 209 13.02 -8.15 9.64
N ILE A 210 12.86 -6.83 9.84
CA ILE A 210 13.53 -5.82 9.02
C ILE A 210 15.04 -5.92 9.20
N ILE A 211 15.57 -5.97 10.43
CA ILE A 211 17.00 -6.06 10.72
C ILE A 211 17.61 -7.35 10.14
N ASN A 212 16.91 -8.48 10.23
CA ASN A 212 17.37 -9.75 9.66
C ASN A 212 17.54 -9.69 8.14
N GLU A 213 16.64 -9.00 7.43
CA GLU A 213 16.71 -8.87 5.97
C GLU A 213 17.59 -7.70 5.53
N TYR A 214 17.64 -6.61 6.33
CA TYR A 214 18.34 -5.36 6.06
C TYR A 214 19.22 -4.94 7.26
N PRO A 215 20.37 -5.62 7.50
CA PRO A 215 21.15 -5.44 8.75
C PRO A 215 21.62 -4.02 9.03
N LEU A 216 21.91 -3.21 8.00
CA LEU A 216 22.38 -1.83 8.20
C LEU A 216 21.30 -0.88 8.76
N VAL A 217 20.05 -1.33 8.86
CA VAL A 217 18.98 -0.59 9.56
C VAL A 217 19.31 -0.44 11.05
N GLU A 218 19.96 -1.43 11.67
CA GLU A 218 20.37 -1.40 13.08
C GLU A 218 21.31 -0.24 13.36
N ARG A 219 22.19 0.13 12.40
CA ARG A 219 23.06 1.28 12.51
C ARG A 219 22.29 2.60 12.68
N LEU A 220 21.16 2.78 11.97
CA LEU A 220 20.34 3.99 12.09
C LEU A 220 19.78 4.14 13.51
N LEU A 221 19.35 3.04 14.11
CA LEU A 221 18.87 3.03 15.49
C LEU A 221 20.00 3.30 16.49
N TYR A 222 21.18 2.71 16.29
CA TYR A 222 22.35 2.95 17.13
C TYR A 222 22.78 4.44 17.06
N GLU A 223 22.87 5.03 15.87
CA GLU A 223 23.23 6.44 15.68
C GLU A 223 22.20 7.36 16.37
N TYR A 224 20.92 7.03 16.31
CA TYR A 224 19.87 7.76 17.03
C TYR A 224 20.08 7.68 18.55
N ASP A 225 20.23 6.49 19.11
CA ASP A 225 20.38 6.28 20.54
C ASP A 225 21.66 6.97 21.06
N PHE A 226 22.77 6.87 20.31
CA PHE A 226 24.02 7.56 20.63
C PHE A 226 23.85 9.08 20.70
N ASN A 227 23.15 9.68 19.74
CA ASN A 227 22.91 11.12 19.71
C ASN A 227 22.01 11.59 20.87
N GLN A 228 21.10 10.75 21.36
CA GLN A 228 20.27 11.08 22.54
C GLN A 228 21.05 11.04 23.85
N THR A 229 22.15 10.29 23.91
CA THR A 229 23.00 10.18 25.12
C THR A 229 24.06 11.25 25.22
N GLN A 230 24.30 12.06 24.17
CA GLN A 230 25.23 13.16 24.21
C GLN A 230 24.61 14.37 24.93
N PRO A 231 25.28 14.97 25.95
CA PRO A 231 24.76 16.19 26.58
C PRO A 231 24.68 17.31 25.53
N THR A 232 23.54 17.94 25.42
CA THR A 232 23.36 19.17 24.63
C THR A 232 24.39 20.20 25.10
N LYS A 233 25.30 20.58 24.21
CA LYS A 233 26.27 21.65 24.47
C LYS A 233 25.58 23.00 24.50
#